data_5100fb4b288ab5d644b26538b34f648e
#
_entry.id   5100fb4b288ab5d644b26538b34f648e
#
_cell.length_a   1.000
_cell.length_b   1.000
_cell.length_c   1.000
_cell.angle_alpha   90.00
_cell.angle_beta   90.00
_cell.angle_gamma   90.00
#
_symmetry.space_group_name_H-M   'P 1'
#
loop_
_entity.id
_entity.type
_entity.pdbx_description
1 polymer ?
#
loop_
_entity_poly.entity_id
_entity_poly.type
_entity_poly.pdbx_seq_one_letter_code
_entity_poly.pdbx_strand_id
1 'polypeptide(L)'
;PKTSKGYQRNPSMSRARDFARYIKNAAGISPNSILINIRGALGNFKPIAPQYGILTIPDTTELWIVDGQHRFEGLKDLTEQDPSFGEFPCFVILMNESTEYEEAKQFMIINRTQKGVRLDLAAHFIATMAKKEGTKTISNMPRATIRDIEWRPKATEIVDILNKEISDDPNHEFFENPWHRRIQLPNEPKALSTISQSSFENSLKILVDNPIFSGYGTRDLSIMLIRYWKAILEICPDAKIQPAKYFLQRLTGTAVLHKILPRVLALTKFKSQRITKDSTKQILEKMPDVMNEIF
;
A
#
# COMPACT_ATOMS: atom_id res chain seq x y z
N PRO A 1 -19.89 -14.26 17.33
CA PRO A 1 -20.53 -14.42 18.64
C PRO A 1 -21.56 -13.31 18.85
N LYS A 2 -22.78 -13.71 19.23
CA LYS A 2 -23.89 -12.76 19.51
C LYS A 2 -23.78 -12.09 20.88
N THR A 3 -22.67 -12.28 21.59
CA THR A 3 -22.47 -11.70 22.93
C THR A 3 -21.24 -10.80 22.95
N SER A 4 -21.35 -9.65 23.59
CA SER A 4 -20.32 -8.61 23.75
C SER A 4 -19.07 -9.06 24.56
N LYS A 5 -18.92 -10.34 24.88
CA LYS A 5 -17.87 -10.90 25.72
C LYS A 5 -16.79 -11.70 24.99
N GLY A 6 -16.85 -11.81 23.66
CA GLY A 6 -15.87 -12.58 22.90
C GLY A 6 -14.59 -11.79 22.62
N TYR A 7 -13.42 -12.47 22.56
CA TYR A 7 -12.12 -11.87 22.18
C TYR A 7 -12.03 -11.53 20.68
N GLN A 8 -12.96 -11.97 19.87
CA GLN A 8 -13.00 -11.76 18.43
C GLN A 8 -13.94 -10.61 18.05
N ARG A 9 -13.54 -9.82 17.05
CA ARG A 9 -14.41 -8.81 16.44
C ARG A 9 -15.43 -9.48 15.53
N ASN A 10 -16.57 -8.84 15.34
CA ASN A 10 -17.51 -9.28 14.31
C ASN A 10 -16.83 -9.31 12.94
N PRO A 11 -17.05 -10.36 12.12
CA PRO A 11 -16.49 -10.45 10.78
C PRO A 11 -16.88 -9.22 9.94
N SER A 12 -15.91 -8.66 9.23
CA SER A 12 -16.17 -7.60 8.25
C SER A 12 -16.70 -8.24 6.97
N MET A 13 -17.96 -8.02 6.66
CA MET A 13 -18.57 -8.52 5.42
C MET A 13 -17.90 -7.96 4.16
N SER A 14 -17.30 -6.77 4.23
CA SER A 14 -16.50 -6.24 3.13
C SER A 14 -15.29 -7.13 2.85
N ARG A 15 -14.52 -7.50 3.89
CA ARG A 15 -13.35 -8.40 3.74
C ARG A 15 -13.74 -9.81 3.29
N ALA A 16 -14.87 -10.31 3.76
CA ALA A 16 -15.39 -11.61 3.32
C ALA A 16 -15.71 -11.59 1.81
N ARG A 17 -16.41 -10.56 1.34
CA ARG A 17 -16.72 -10.37 -0.09
C ARG A 17 -15.46 -10.13 -0.95
N ASP A 18 -14.46 -9.43 -0.42
CA ASP A 18 -13.18 -9.24 -1.13
C ASP A 18 -12.45 -10.58 -1.29
N PHE A 19 -12.46 -11.42 -0.27
CA PHE A 19 -11.92 -12.78 -0.35
C PHE A 19 -12.73 -13.67 -1.31
N ALA A 20 -14.06 -13.65 -1.22
CA ALA A 20 -14.93 -14.37 -2.14
C ALA A 20 -14.66 -14.02 -3.61
N ARG A 21 -14.53 -12.73 -3.89
CA ARG A 21 -14.20 -12.24 -5.23
C ARG A 21 -12.80 -12.69 -5.69
N TYR A 22 -11.82 -12.67 -4.78
CA TYR A 22 -10.49 -13.18 -5.05
C TYR A 22 -10.52 -14.66 -5.45
N ILE A 23 -11.19 -15.52 -4.66
CA ILE A 23 -11.32 -16.95 -4.97
C ILE A 23 -12.00 -17.17 -6.32
N LYS A 24 -13.09 -16.45 -6.58
CA LYS A 24 -13.83 -16.56 -7.84
C LYS A 24 -13.00 -16.19 -9.08
N ASN A 25 -12.12 -15.19 -8.95
CA ASN A 25 -11.36 -14.64 -10.07
C ASN A 25 -9.95 -15.24 -10.24
N ALA A 26 -9.37 -15.81 -9.18
CA ALA A 26 -7.95 -16.20 -9.14
C ALA A 26 -7.70 -17.71 -9.30
N ALA A 27 -8.60 -18.44 -9.98
CA ALA A 27 -8.47 -19.89 -10.20
C ALA A 27 -8.27 -20.72 -8.92
N GLY A 28 -8.81 -20.24 -7.80
CA GLY A 28 -9.10 -21.13 -6.69
C GLY A 28 -7.93 -21.49 -5.76
N ILE A 29 -7.04 -20.57 -5.43
CA ILE A 29 -6.01 -20.84 -4.42
C ILE A 29 -6.27 -20.00 -3.17
N SER A 30 -6.47 -20.66 -2.01
CA SER A 30 -6.42 -20.01 -0.69
C SER A 30 -5.07 -20.30 -0.04
N PRO A 31 -4.11 -19.35 -0.07
CA PRO A 31 -2.74 -19.60 0.40
C PRO A 31 -2.64 -19.69 1.93
N ASN A 32 -3.65 -19.25 2.65
CA ASN A 32 -3.66 -19.21 4.11
C ASN A 32 -4.65 -20.22 4.69
N SER A 33 -4.22 -20.94 5.74
CA SER A 33 -5.07 -21.87 6.49
C SER A 33 -6.10 -21.14 7.35
N ILE A 34 -7.21 -21.82 7.62
CA ILE A 34 -8.18 -21.44 8.66
C ILE A 34 -7.75 -22.15 9.94
N LEU A 35 -7.61 -21.43 11.05
CA LEU A 35 -7.31 -22.01 12.35
C LEU A 35 -8.62 -22.26 13.10
N ILE A 36 -8.86 -23.51 13.43
CA ILE A 36 -10.06 -23.98 14.12
C ILE A 36 -9.66 -24.65 15.43
N ASN A 37 -10.36 -24.31 16.50
CA ASN A 37 -10.23 -25.03 17.76
C ASN A 37 -11.40 -26.02 17.93
N ILE A 38 -11.06 -27.24 18.33
CA ILE A 38 -12.01 -28.28 18.71
C ILE A 38 -12.19 -28.21 20.22
N ARG A 39 -13.37 -27.83 20.69
CA ARG A 39 -13.69 -27.88 22.12
C ARG A 39 -14.34 -29.24 22.42
N GLY A 40 -13.64 -30.06 23.21
CA GLY A 40 -14.11 -31.40 23.60
C GLY A 40 -13.28 -32.51 22.96
N ALA A 41 -13.91 -33.62 22.64
CA ALA A 41 -13.23 -34.79 22.12
C ALA A 41 -12.69 -34.53 20.70
N LEU A 42 -11.41 -34.78 20.48
CA LEU A 42 -10.72 -34.61 19.20
C LEU A 42 -11.30 -35.50 18.09
N GLY A 43 -12.07 -36.53 18.46
CA GLY A 43 -12.54 -37.57 17.53
C GLY A 43 -11.58 -38.76 17.45
N ASN A 44 -11.73 -39.56 16.41
CA ASN A 44 -10.96 -40.79 16.22
C ASN A 44 -9.92 -40.59 15.11
N PHE A 45 -8.63 -40.73 15.46
CA PHE A 45 -7.55 -40.68 14.49
C PHE A 45 -7.09 -42.09 14.11
N LYS A 46 -7.22 -42.43 12.82
CA LYS A 46 -6.72 -43.67 12.24
C LYS A 46 -5.43 -43.38 11.46
N PRO A 47 -4.26 -43.77 11.97
CA PRO A 47 -3.02 -43.58 11.26
C PRO A 47 -2.95 -44.41 9.99
N ILE A 48 -2.43 -43.79 8.90
CA ILE A 48 -2.09 -44.46 7.64
C ILE A 48 -0.60 -44.65 7.54
N ALA A 49 0.18 -43.63 8.04
CA ALA A 49 1.63 -43.68 8.18
C ALA A 49 2.06 -42.90 9.43
N PRO A 50 3.35 -42.89 9.82
CA PRO A 50 3.81 -42.30 11.09
C PRO A 50 3.40 -40.84 11.33
N GLN A 51 3.19 -40.07 10.27
CA GLN A 51 2.94 -38.62 10.37
C GLN A 51 1.60 -38.18 9.80
N TYR A 52 0.80 -39.06 9.24
CA TYR A 52 -0.50 -38.73 8.70
C TYR A 52 -1.51 -39.86 8.83
N GLY A 53 -2.80 -39.52 8.80
CA GLY A 53 -3.91 -40.42 8.93
C GLY A 53 -5.23 -39.73 8.66
N ILE A 54 -6.31 -40.44 8.98
CA ILE A 54 -7.68 -39.96 8.87
C ILE A 54 -8.14 -39.57 10.26
N LEU A 55 -8.55 -38.31 10.43
CA LEU A 55 -9.23 -37.82 11.63
C LEU A 55 -10.74 -37.74 11.34
N THR A 56 -11.50 -38.52 12.10
CA THR A 56 -12.97 -38.47 12.03
C THR A 56 -13.47 -37.61 13.19
N ILE A 57 -14.10 -36.50 12.89
CA ILE A 57 -14.65 -35.57 13.88
C ILE A 57 -16.18 -35.84 13.91
N PRO A 58 -16.77 -36.08 15.09
CA PRO A 58 -18.24 -36.24 15.18
C PRO A 58 -18.97 -34.96 14.81
N ASP A 59 -20.11 -35.06 14.15
CA ASP A 59 -20.95 -33.92 13.75
C ASP A 59 -21.45 -33.10 14.96
N THR A 60 -21.42 -33.67 16.14
CA THR A 60 -21.80 -33.01 17.40
C THR A 60 -20.66 -32.19 18.00
N THR A 61 -19.48 -32.25 17.42
CA THR A 61 -18.30 -31.56 17.95
C THR A 61 -18.38 -30.06 17.64
N GLU A 62 -18.17 -29.22 18.67
CA GLU A 62 -18.12 -27.78 18.49
C GLU A 62 -16.79 -27.34 17.88
N LEU A 63 -16.85 -26.72 16.72
CA LEU A 63 -15.69 -26.15 16.01
C LEU A 63 -15.72 -24.63 16.09
N TRP A 64 -14.66 -24.08 16.64
CA TRP A 64 -14.52 -22.63 16.85
C TRP A 64 -13.43 -22.05 15.96
N ILE A 65 -13.79 -21.11 15.07
CA ILE A 65 -12.81 -20.46 14.19
C ILE A 65 -12.02 -19.45 15.02
N VAL A 66 -10.72 -19.70 15.19
CA VAL A 66 -9.79 -18.83 15.91
C VAL A 66 -9.20 -17.76 14.99
N ASP A 67 -8.79 -18.16 13.78
CA ASP A 67 -8.38 -17.24 12.71
C ASP A 67 -8.96 -17.67 11.37
N GLY A 68 -9.18 -16.72 10.47
CA GLY A 68 -9.71 -16.98 9.14
C GLY A 68 -11.21 -16.77 9.00
N GLN A 69 -11.89 -16.10 9.93
CA GLN A 69 -13.33 -15.83 9.88
C GLN A 69 -13.79 -15.21 8.56
N HIS A 70 -13.07 -14.22 8.04
CA HIS A 70 -13.40 -13.58 6.77
C HIS A 70 -13.28 -14.54 5.58
N ARG A 71 -12.33 -15.49 5.65
CA ARG A 71 -12.16 -16.54 4.63
C ARG A 71 -13.33 -17.51 4.67
N PHE A 72 -13.69 -17.95 5.85
CA PHE A 72 -14.84 -18.85 6.05
C PHE A 72 -16.14 -18.20 5.59
N GLU A 73 -16.45 -16.98 6.04
CA GLU A 73 -17.67 -16.26 5.62
C GLU A 73 -17.68 -15.99 4.10
N GLY A 74 -16.52 -15.70 3.50
CA GLY A 74 -16.42 -15.50 2.06
C GLY A 74 -16.66 -16.79 1.26
N LEU A 75 -16.17 -17.94 1.72
CA LEU A 75 -16.44 -19.23 1.09
C LEU A 75 -17.91 -19.64 1.27
N LYS A 76 -18.48 -19.39 2.45
CA LYS A 76 -19.91 -19.64 2.70
C LYS A 76 -20.76 -18.81 1.74
N ASP A 77 -20.50 -17.51 1.59
CA ASP A 77 -21.20 -16.63 0.64
C ASP A 77 -21.07 -17.12 -0.81
N LEU A 78 -19.88 -17.60 -1.21
CA LEU A 78 -19.66 -18.18 -2.53
C LEU A 78 -20.45 -19.47 -2.73
N THR A 79 -20.46 -20.38 -1.75
CA THR A 79 -21.16 -21.65 -1.83
C THR A 79 -22.69 -21.46 -1.90
N GLU A 80 -23.20 -20.43 -1.21
CA GLU A 80 -24.61 -20.04 -1.29
C GLU A 80 -24.97 -19.51 -2.69
N GLN A 81 -24.06 -18.85 -3.38
CA GLN A 81 -24.25 -18.33 -4.75
C GLN A 81 -24.02 -19.41 -5.83
N ASP A 82 -23.04 -20.28 -5.61
CA ASP A 82 -22.64 -21.34 -6.52
C ASP A 82 -22.18 -22.57 -5.72
N PRO A 83 -23.01 -23.63 -5.64
CA PRO A 83 -22.71 -24.84 -4.87
C PRO A 83 -21.40 -25.53 -5.27
N SER A 84 -20.87 -25.31 -6.47
CA SER A 84 -19.59 -25.90 -6.89
C SER A 84 -18.41 -25.48 -5.99
N PHE A 85 -18.51 -24.33 -5.31
CA PHE A 85 -17.51 -23.87 -4.33
C PHE A 85 -17.57 -24.64 -3.00
N GLY A 86 -18.56 -25.51 -2.79
CA GLY A 86 -18.62 -26.42 -1.63
C GLY A 86 -17.45 -27.41 -1.59
N GLU A 87 -16.91 -27.77 -2.75
CA GLU A 87 -15.73 -28.65 -2.88
C GLU A 87 -14.39 -27.89 -2.93
N PHE A 88 -14.41 -26.60 -2.62
CA PHE A 88 -13.18 -25.78 -2.66
C PHE A 88 -12.17 -26.24 -1.60
N PRO A 89 -10.93 -26.61 -2.00
CA PRO A 89 -9.93 -27.12 -1.08
C PRO A 89 -9.41 -26.01 -0.15
N CYS A 90 -9.61 -26.17 1.13
CA CYS A 90 -9.12 -25.30 2.17
C CYS A 90 -8.11 -25.99 3.08
N PHE A 91 -7.00 -25.34 3.36
CA PHE A 91 -6.11 -25.77 4.43
C PHE A 91 -6.70 -25.37 5.78
N VAL A 92 -6.80 -26.33 6.67
CA VAL A 92 -7.30 -26.13 8.03
C VAL A 92 -6.23 -26.60 9.01
N ILE A 93 -5.94 -25.77 10.00
CA ILE A 93 -5.13 -26.16 11.17
C ILE A 93 -6.12 -26.39 12.29
N LEU A 94 -6.11 -27.61 12.85
CA LEU A 94 -6.92 -27.96 14.01
C LEU A 94 -6.07 -27.89 15.27
N MET A 95 -6.58 -27.21 16.28
CA MET A 95 -6.04 -27.24 17.64
C MET A 95 -7.12 -27.83 18.58
N ASN A 96 -6.68 -28.38 19.68
CA ASN A 96 -7.57 -28.94 20.71
C ASN A 96 -7.23 -28.30 22.06
N GLU A 97 -7.68 -27.07 22.24
CA GLU A 97 -7.50 -26.32 23.47
C GLU A 97 -8.81 -26.24 24.25
N SER A 98 -8.74 -26.51 25.53
CA SER A 98 -9.93 -26.64 26.35
C SER A 98 -10.55 -25.31 26.79
N THR A 99 -9.86 -24.18 26.60
CA THR A 99 -10.28 -22.90 27.15
C THR A 99 -10.29 -21.76 26.12
N GLU A 100 -11.23 -20.84 26.26
CA GLU A 100 -11.27 -19.58 25.49
C GLU A 100 -10.02 -18.73 25.69
N TYR A 101 -9.34 -18.87 26.82
CA TYR A 101 -8.08 -18.16 27.10
C TYR A 101 -6.97 -18.61 26.15
N GLU A 102 -6.80 -19.91 25.96
CA GLU A 102 -5.77 -20.44 25.06
C GLU A 102 -6.09 -20.11 23.59
N GLU A 103 -7.36 -20.13 23.20
CA GLU A 103 -7.79 -19.65 21.88
C GLU A 103 -7.41 -18.18 21.69
N ALA A 104 -7.74 -17.31 22.65
CA ALA A 104 -7.42 -15.89 22.61
C ALA A 104 -5.91 -15.64 22.55
N LYS A 105 -5.13 -16.44 23.29
CA LYS A 105 -3.67 -16.38 23.28
C LYS A 105 -3.10 -16.74 21.90
N GLN A 106 -3.58 -17.82 21.27
CA GLN A 106 -3.17 -18.18 19.91
C GLN A 106 -3.56 -17.10 18.90
N PHE A 107 -4.76 -16.58 18.99
CA PHE A 107 -5.21 -15.45 18.17
C PHE A 107 -4.29 -14.23 18.32
N MET A 108 -3.91 -13.89 19.56
CA MET A 108 -2.98 -12.78 19.82
C MET A 108 -1.59 -13.04 19.25
N ILE A 109 -1.05 -14.27 19.42
CA ILE A 109 0.27 -14.64 18.90
C ILE A 109 0.28 -14.49 17.39
N ILE A 110 -0.68 -15.07 16.68
CA ILE A 110 -0.79 -14.99 15.23
C ILE A 110 -0.86 -13.53 14.76
N ASN A 111 -1.73 -12.73 15.35
CA ASN A 111 -1.91 -11.32 14.93
C ASN A 111 -0.72 -10.42 15.29
N ARG A 112 0.04 -10.73 16.36
CA ARG A 112 1.24 -9.95 16.74
C ARG A 112 2.48 -10.36 15.96
N THR A 113 2.61 -11.64 15.63
CA THR A 113 3.78 -12.16 14.89
C THR A 113 3.65 -11.97 13.39
N GLN A 114 2.45 -11.82 12.86
CA GLN A 114 2.25 -11.31 11.50
C GLN A 114 2.70 -9.85 11.43
N LYS A 115 4.01 -9.64 11.39
CA LYS A 115 4.54 -8.40 10.83
C LYS A 115 4.09 -8.40 9.38
N GLY A 116 3.09 -7.58 9.07
CA GLY A 116 2.67 -7.38 7.70
C GLY A 116 3.92 -7.11 6.85
N VAL A 117 4.06 -7.80 5.74
CA VAL A 117 5.02 -7.40 4.71
C VAL A 117 4.81 -5.91 4.54
N ARG A 118 5.88 -5.12 4.64
CA ARG A 118 5.77 -3.68 4.45
C ARG A 118 5.04 -3.45 3.14
N LEU A 119 3.89 -2.78 3.21
CA LEU A 119 3.01 -2.57 2.06
C LEU A 119 3.75 -1.88 0.89
N ASP A 120 4.77 -1.07 1.22
CA ASP A 120 5.64 -0.42 0.26
C ASP A 120 6.48 -1.43 -0.55
N LEU A 121 7.03 -2.46 0.09
CA LEU A 121 7.81 -3.48 -0.60
C LEU A 121 6.92 -4.35 -1.52
N ALA A 122 5.76 -4.77 -1.02
CA ALA A 122 4.79 -5.53 -1.83
C ALA A 122 4.28 -4.70 -3.01
N ALA A 123 3.95 -3.43 -2.79
CA ALA A 123 3.49 -2.52 -3.82
C ALA A 123 4.57 -2.25 -4.88
N HIS A 124 5.83 -2.06 -4.46
CA HIS A 124 6.96 -1.90 -5.38
C HIS A 124 7.17 -3.15 -6.24
N PHE A 125 7.09 -4.34 -5.64
CA PHE A 125 7.19 -5.61 -6.36
C PHE A 125 6.08 -5.75 -7.41
N ILE A 126 4.84 -5.52 -7.03
CA ILE A 126 3.67 -5.59 -7.93
C ILE A 126 3.77 -4.54 -9.04
N ALA A 127 4.21 -3.32 -8.73
CA ALA A 127 4.44 -2.26 -9.72
C ALA A 127 5.51 -2.67 -10.75
N THR A 128 6.58 -3.32 -10.27
CA THR A 128 7.66 -3.83 -11.13
C THR A 128 7.18 -4.96 -12.03
N MET A 129 6.36 -5.87 -11.50
CA MET A 129 5.74 -6.96 -12.26
C MET A 129 4.77 -6.43 -13.32
N ALA A 130 3.91 -5.49 -12.95
CA ALA A 130 2.98 -4.85 -13.88
C ALA A 130 3.69 -4.12 -15.03
N LYS A 131 4.86 -3.55 -14.77
CA LYS A 131 5.72 -2.92 -15.80
C LYS A 131 6.32 -3.96 -16.76
N LYS A 132 6.70 -5.15 -16.25
CA LYS A 132 7.32 -6.21 -17.06
C LYS A 132 6.29 -7.04 -17.84
N GLU A 133 5.18 -7.38 -17.22
CA GLU A 133 4.21 -8.36 -17.72
C GLU A 133 2.88 -7.72 -18.19
N GLY A 134 2.77 -6.40 -18.02
CA GLY A 134 1.56 -5.65 -18.36
C GLY A 134 0.49 -5.68 -17.26
N THR A 135 -0.52 -4.82 -17.42
CA THR A 135 -1.59 -4.61 -16.44
C THR A 135 -2.50 -5.82 -16.23
N LYS A 136 -2.44 -6.85 -17.10
CA LYS A 136 -3.20 -8.10 -16.95
C LYS A 136 -2.87 -8.83 -15.65
N THR A 137 -1.63 -8.74 -15.17
CA THR A 137 -1.19 -9.35 -13.90
C THR A 137 -1.92 -8.76 -12.69
N ILE A 138 -2.36 -7.51 -12.79
CA ILE A 138 -3.07 -6.80 -11.72
C ILE A 138 -4.59 -6.99 -11.83
N SER A 139 -5.13 -7.30 -13.01
CA SER A 139 -6.57 -7.35 -13.27
C SER A 139 -7.32 -8.40 -12.43
N ASN A 140 -6.62 -9.43 -11.94
CA ASN A 140 -7.17 -10.48 -11.11
C ASN A 140 -7.17 -10.14 -9.60
N MET A 141 -6.66 -8.98 -9.21
CA MET A 141 -6.66 -8.55 -7.81
C MET A 141 -8.01 -7.92 -7.39
N PRO A 142 -8.33 -7.87 -6.09
CA PRO A 142 -9.49 -7.13 -5.60
C PRO A 142 -9.45 -5.66 -6.06
N ARG A 143 -10.59 -5.10 -6.48
CA ARG A 143 -10.68 -3.72 -6.99
C ARG A 143 -10.10 -2.67 -6.04
N ALA A 144 -10.25 -2.86 -4.72
CA ALA A 144 -9.63 -1.98 -3.73
C ALA A 144 -8.10 -2.01 -3.84
N THR A 145 -7.52 -3.19 -3.98
CA THR A 145 -6.07 -3.39 -4.17
C THR A 145 -5.60 -2.79 -5.49
N ILE A 146 -6.35 -2.98 -6.59
CA ILE A 146 -6.04 -2.39 -7.90
C ILE A 146 -6.01 -0.88 -7.79
N ARG A 147 -7.05 -0.25 -7.25
CA ARG A 147 -7.14 1.20 -7.09
C ARG A 147 -6.01 1.77 -6.20
N ASP A 148 -5.55 1.01 -5.22
CA ASP A 148 -4.44 1.43 -4.35
C ASP A 148 -3.06 1.23 -4.98
N ILE A 149 -2.96 0.44 -6.04
CA ILE A 149 -1.69 0.07 -6.69
C ILE A 149 -1.55 0.72 -8.06
N GLU A 150 -2.65 0.96 -8.79
CA GLU A 150 -2.67 1.36 -10.20
C GLU A 150 -1.85 2.64 -10.50
N TRP A 151 -1.83 3.59 -9.57
CA TRP A 151 -1.06 4.83 -9.65
C TRP A 151 0.43 4.64 -9.28
N ARG A 152 0.77 3.62 -8.49
CA ARG A 152 2.11 3.43 -7.91
C ARG A 152 3.22 3.23 -8.95
N PRO A 153 3.05 2.44 -10.02
CA PRO A 153 4.09 2.27 -11.03
C PRO A 153 4.58 3.61 -11.58
N LYS A 154 3.66 4.52 -11.84
CA LYS A 154 3.99 5.87 -12.32
C LYS A 154 4.70 6.70 -11.25
N ALA A 155 4.26 6.62 -10.00
CA ALA A 155 4.90 7.30 -8.88
C ALA A 155 6.30 6.75 -8.59
N THR A 156 6.48 5.42 -8.63
CA THR A 156 7.79 4.77 -8.46
C THR A 156 8.78 5.20 -9.54
N GLU A 157 8.34 5.26 -10.80
CA GLU A 157 9.21 5.71 -11.90
C GLU A 157 9.61 7.19 -11.74
N ILE A 158 8.70 8.06 -11.29
CA ILE A 158 9.01 9.45 -10.96
C ILE A 158 10.06 9.50 -9.84
N VAL A 159 9.90 8.70 -8.77
CA VAL A 159 10.88 8.62 -7.68
C VAL A 159 12.25 8.18 -8.20
N ASP A 160 12.30 7.18 -9.06
CA ASP A 160 13.55 6.69 -9.65
C ASP A 160 14.26 7.78 -10.45
N ILE A 161 13.52 8.51 -11.28
CA ILE A 161 14.05 9.62 -12.07
C ILE A 161 14.57 10.72 -11.14
N LEU A 162 13.76 11.17 -10.18
CA LEU A 162 14.13 12.25 -9.25
C LEU A 162 15.35 11.89 -8.38
N ASN A 163 15.44 10.64 -7.94
CA ASN A 163 16.48 10.23 -7.00
C ASN A 163 17.83 9.95 -7.68
N LYS A 164 17.81 9.54 -8.95
CA LYS A 164 19.00 9.08 -9.69
C LYS A 164 19.55 10.09 -10.67
N GLU A 165 18.68 10.86 -11.36
CA GLU A 165 19.13 11.74 -12.40
C GLU A 165 19.68 13.06 -11.87
N ILE A 166 20.86 13.45 -12.36
CA ILE A 166 21.52 14.73 -12.11
C ILE A 166 22.28 15.15 -13.39
N SER A 167 22.53 16.43 -13.56
CA SER A 167 23.33 16.98 -14.65
C SER A 167 24.24 18.08 -14.14
N ASP A 168 25.43 18.17 -14.68
CA ASP A 168 26.37 19.26 -14.43
C ASP A 168 26.16 20.46 -15.39
N ASP A 169 25.35 20.29 -16.44
CA ASP A 169 24.99 21.37 -17.35
C ASP A 169 23.93 22.28 -16.72
N PRO A 170 24.23 23.58 -16.47
CA PRO A 170 23.28 24.55 -15.91
C PRO A 170 21.99 24.72 -16.71
N ASN A 171 22.00 24.41 -18.01
CA ASN A 171 20.83 24.51 -18.87
C ASN A 171 19.97 23.24 -18.85
N HIS A 172 20.46 22.17 -18.26
CA HIS A 172 19.72 20.92 -18.18
C HIS A 172 18.69 20.93 -17.05
N GLU A 173 17.52 20.32 -17.26
CA GLU A 173 16.41 20.28 -16.27
C GLU A 173 16.82 19.66 -14.93
N PHE A 174 17.71 18.66 -14.96
CA PHE A 174 18.21 17.95 -13.79
C PHE A 174 19.45 18.59 -13.14
N PHE A 175 19.91 19.74 -13.64
CA PHE A 175 20.92 20.54 -12.95
C PHE A 175 20.43 20.91 -11.56
N GLU A 176 21.25 20.73 -10.52
CA GLU A 176 20.86 20.98 -9.11
C GLU A 176 19.49 20.35 -8.74
N ASN A 177 19.26 19.10 -9.10
CA ASN A 177 18.02 18.40 -8.78
C ASN A 177 17.82 18.33 -7.26
N PRO A 178 16.76 18.95 -6.68
CA PRO A 178 16.53 19.03 -5.24
C PRO A 178 16.31 17.68 -4.56
N TRP A 179 15.94 16.66 -5.34
CA TRP A 179 15.60 15.33 -4.85
C TRP A 179 16.68 14.27 -5.09
N HIS A 180 17.80 14.64 -5.74
CA HIS A 180 18.88 13.69 -5.97
C HIS A 180 19.38 13.10 -4.64
N ARG A 181 19.29 11.77 -4.50
CA ARG A 181 19.64 10.99 -3.28
C ARG A 181 18.93 11.43 -1.99
N ARG A 182 17.78 12.11 -2.09
CA ARG A 182 17.00 12.57 -0.92
C ARG A 182 15.87 11.60 -0.55
N ILE A 183 15.48 10.71 -1.43
CA ILE A 183 14.41 9.74 -1.22
C ILE A 183 15.05 8.41 -0.84
N GLN A 184 14.74 7.91 0.37
CA GLN A 184 15.25 6.64 0.87
C GLN A 184 14.58 5.48 0.15
N LEU A 185 15.33 4.77 -0.68
CA LEU A 185 14.87 3.53 -1.30
C LEU A 185 14.87 2.36 -0.30
N PRO A 186 14.04 1.30 -0.53
CA PRO A 186 14.09 0.10 0.28
C PRO A 186 15.50 -0.51 0.28
N ASN A 187 15.99 -0.92 1.44
CA ASN A 187 17.30 -1.53 1.64
C ASN A 187 18.53 -0.63 1.42
N GLU A 188 18.35 0.66 1.18
CA GLU A 188 19.46 1.62 1.16
C GLU A 188 19.72 2.24 2.55
N PRO A 189 20.98 2.55 2.88
CA PRO A 189 21.30 3.25 4.12
C PRO A 189 20.71 4.67 4.13
N LYS A 190 20.29 5.10 5.32
CA LYS A 190 19.59 6.39 5.55
C LYS A 190 20.47 7.65 5.47
N ALA A 191 21.69 7.57 4.94
CA ALA A 191 22.73 8.59 5.14
C ALA A 191 22.37 10.02 4.67
N LEU A 192 21.66 10.18 3.56
CA LEU A 192 21.34 11.50 2.98
C LEU A 192 19.83 11.73 2.79
N SER A 193 19.03 10.69 2.95
CA SER A 193 17.60 10.73 2.66
C SER A 193 16.82 11.50 3.74
N THR A 194 15.85 12.28 3.30
CA THR A 194 14.97 13.09 4.17
C THR A 194 13.58 12.50 4.29
N ILE A 195 13.17 11.67 3.32
CA ILE A 195 11.85 11.05 3.24
C ILE A 195 11.97 9.62 2.71
N SER A 196 11.11 8.69 3.17
CA SER A 196 11.04 7.35 2.62
C SER A 196 10.36 7.33 1.26
N GLN A 197 10.72 6.37 0.40
CA GLN A 197 10.11 6.17 -0.92
C GLN A 197 8.59 6.08 -0.83
N SER A 198 8.05 5.23 0.04
CA SER A 198 6.60 5.05 0.18
C SER A 198 5.88 6.32 0.61
N SER A 199 6.50 7.14 1.47
CA SER A 199 5.92 8.41 1.88
C SER A 199 5.91 9.42 0.74
N PHE A 200 6.98 9.46 -0.05
CA PHE A 200 7.07 10.33 -1.22
C PHE A 200 6.09 9.89 -2.31
N GLU A 201 6.04 8.59 -2.65
CA GLU A 201 5.06 8.04 -3.61
C GLU A 201 3.62 8.38 -3.21
N ASN A 202 3.26 8.17 -1.92
CA ASN A 202 1.93 8.50 -1.43
C ASN A 202 1.60 9.99 -1.59
N SER A 203 2.58 10.88 -1.44
CA SER A 203 2.38 12.31 -1.66
C SER A 203 2.19 12.67 -3.15
N LEU A 204 2.70 11.84 -4.07
CA LEU A 204 2.53 12.00 -5.52
C LEU A 204 1.17 11.53 -6.02
N LYS A 205 0.43 10.74 -5.24
CA LYS A 205 -0.87 10.20 -5.68
C LYS A 205 -1.80 11.29 -6.21
N ILE A 206 -1.87 12.41 -5.52
CA ILE A 206 -2.70 13.56 -5.92
C ILE A 206 -2.32 14.16 -7.28
N LEU A 207 -1.07 14.01 -7.69
CA LEU A 207 -0.59 14.47 -9.00
C LEU A 207 -0.83 13.40 -10.07
N VAL A 208 -0.49 12.15 -9.77
CA VAL A 208 -0.55 11.03 -10.72
C VAL A 208 -1.98 10.66 -11.09
N ASP A 209 -2.90 10.69 -10.12
CA ASP A 209 -4.33 10.41 -10.33
C ASP A 209 -5.13 11.61 -10.84
N ASN A 210 -4.49 12.78 -10.97
CA ASN A 210 -5.20 13.99 -11.39
C ASN A 210 -5.44 14.00 -12.90
N PRO A 211 -6.70 14.10 -13.37
CA PRO A 211 -7.03 14.13 -14.80
C PRO A 211 -6.31 15.22 -15.61
N ILE A 212 -5.98 16.36 -14.97
CA ILE A 212 -5.27 17.46 -15.63
C ILE A 212 -3.89 17.02 -16.13
N PHE A 213 -3.29 16.02 -15.46
CA PHE A 213 -1.95 15.52 -15.78
C PHE A 213 -1.94 14.13 -16.42
N SER A 214 -3.09 13.60 -16.79
CA SER A 214 -3.22 12.26 -17.39
C SER A 214 -2.40 12.08 -18.67
N GLY A 215 -2.25 13.14 -19.47
CA GLY A 215 -1.48 13.13 -20.72
C GLY A 215 0.05 13.30 -20.56
N TYR A 216 0.54 13.54 -19.32
CA TYR A 216 1.97 13.74 -19.11
C TYR A 216 2.68 12.42 -18.76
N GLY A 217 3.84 12.19 -19.39
CA GLY A 217 4.73 11.09 -19.05
C GLY A 217 5.39 11.26 -17.67
N THR A 218 6.00 10.20 -17.17
CA THR A 218 6.73 10.22 -15.88
C THR A 218 7.87 11.22 -15.89
N ARG A 219 8.59 11.33 -17.01
CA ARG A 219 9.68 12.29 -17.17
C ARG A 219 9.19 13.74 -17.13
N ASP A 220 8.08 14.05 -17.80
CA ASP A 220 7.49 15.38 -17.80
C ASP A 220 7.05 15.80 -16.40
N LEU A 221 6.38 14.89 -15.67
CA LEU A 221 5.99 15.12 -14.29
C LEU A 221 7.19 15.30 -13.37
N SER A 222 8.27 14.57 -13.59
CA SER A 222 9.52 14.73 -12.84
C SER A 222 10.15 16.11 -13.07
N ILE A 223 10.17 16.58 -14.30
CA ILE A 223 10.64 17.94 -14.65
C ILE A 223 9.76 19.01 -14.00
N MET A 224 8.44 18.85 -14.02
CA MET A 224 7.53 19.77 -13.33
C MET A 224 7.78 19.82 -11.83
N LEU A 225 8.00 18.66 -11.20
CA LEU A 225 8.36 18.56 -9.78
C LEU A 225 9.69 19.25 -9.48
N ILE A 226 10.71 19.04 -10.31
CA ILE A 226 12.02 19.71 -10.14
C ILE A 226 11.86 21.23 -10.20
N ARG A 227 11.14 21.74 -11.19
CA ARG A 227 10.90 23.18 -11.34
C ARG A 227 10.12 23.74 -10.14
N TYR A 228 9.12 23.03 -9.68
CA TYR A 228 8.33 23.39 -8.50
C TYR A 228 9.20 23.46 -7.23
N TRP A 229 10.00 22.42 -6.97
CA TRP A 229 10.85 22.38 -5.80
C TRP A 229 12.04 23.36 -5.87
N LYS A 230 12.59 23.61 -7.05
CA LYS A 230 13.57 24.69 -7.23
C LYS A 230 12.98 26.06 -6.88
N ALA A 231 11.74 26.33 -7.28
CA ALA A 231 11.04 27.57 -6.94
C ALA A 231 10.83 27.70 -5.41
N ILE A 232 10.39 26.64 -4.74
CA ILE A 232 10.24 26.63 -3.27
C ILE A 232 11.57 26.88 -2.56
N LEU A 233 12.63 26.17 -2.94
CA LEU A 233 13.94 26.30 -2.32
C LEU A 233 14.64 27.64 -2.66
N GLU A 234 14.20 28.34 -3.68
CA GLU A 234 14.66 29.70 -3.98
C GLU A 234 13.94 30.75 -3.12
N ILE A 235 12.67 30.47 -2.74
CA ILE A 235 11.93 31.29 -1.76
C ILE A 235 12.47 31.05 -0.34
N CYS A 236 12.93 29.82 -0.05
CA CYS A 236 13.42 29.40 1.26
C CYS A 236 14.84 28.86 1.15
N PRO A 237 15.86 29.73 0.91
CA PRO A 237 17.23 29.31 0.63
C PRO A 237 17.90 28.55 1.77
N ASP A 238 17.57 28.85 3.01
CA ASP A 238 18.10 28.14 4.19
C ASP A 238 17.72 26.67 4.20
N ALA A 239 16.55 26.33 3.70
CA ALA A 239 16.10 24.94 3.58
C ALA A 239 16.89 24.17 2.49
N LYS A 240 17.42 24.84 1.47
CA LYS A 240 18.34 24.26 0.48
C LYS A 240 19.69 23.91 1.13
N ILE A 241 20.21 24.81 1.98
CA ILE A 241 21.52 24.67 2.62
C ILE A 241 21.50 23.65 3.75
N GLN A 242 20.43 23.65 4.56
CA GLN A 242 20.27 22.77 5.73
C GLN A 242 18.96 21.96 5.70
N PRO A 243 18.78 21.08 4.72
CA PRO A 243 17.50 20.38 4.55
C PRO A 243 17.10 19.50 5.74
N ALA A 244 18.07 19.06 6.55
CA ALA A 244 17.80 18.30 7.76
C ALA A 244 17.20 19.14 8.90
N LYS A 245 17.40 20.44 8.90
CA LYS A 245 16.89 21.37 9.92
C LYS A 245 15.44 21.75 9.64
N TYR A 246 15.08 21.84 8.36
CA TYR A 246 13.75 22.25 7.92
C TYR A 246 12.87 21.03 7.60
N PHE A 247 11.57 21.16 7.78
CA PHE A 247 10.64 20.07 7.50
C PHE A 247 10.15 20.00 6.04
N LEU A 248 10.54 20.94 5.17
CA LEU A 248 10.04 21.05 3.80
C LEU A 248 10.21 19.75 2.99
N GLN A 249 11.41 19.19 2.97
CA GLN A 249 11.72 17.93 2.28
C GLN A 249 11.54 16.69 3.18
N ARG A 250 10.83 16.80 4.31
CA ARG A 250 10.40 15.68 5.15
C ARG A 250 8.96 15.31 4.86
N LEU A 251 8.49 14.23 5.48
CA LEU A 251 7.14 13.67 5.28
C LEU A 251 6.04 14.74 5.29
N THR A 252 5.95 15.54 6.35
CA THR A 252 4.88 16.53 6.52
C THR A 252 4.95 17.64 5.49
N GLY A 253 6.12 18.27 5.33
CA GLY A 253 6.32 19.37 4.37
C GLY A 253 6.08 18.90 2.93
N THR A 254 6.65 17.77 2.54
CA THR A 254 6.44 17.19 1.21
C THR A 254 4.96 16.88 0.96
N ALA A 255 4.25 16.29 1.93
CA ALA A 255 2.84 15.97 1.78
C ALA A 255 1.97 17.21 1.59
N VAL A 256 2.21 18.27 2.38
CA VAL A 256 1.48 19.54 2.26
C VAL A 256 1.78 20.22 0.92
N LEU A 257 3.06 20.35 0.57
CA LEU A 257 3.47 21.01 -0.67
C LEU A 257 2.98 20.27 -1.92
N HIS A 258 3.02 18.92 -1.92
CA HIS A 258 2.45 18.14 -3.02
C HIS A 258 0.92 18.23 -3.07
N LYS A 259 0.23 18.45 -1.95
CA LYS A 259 -1.22 18.63 -1.93
C LYS A 259 -1.68 19.91 -2.68
N ILE A 260 -0.90 20.97 -2.62
CA ILE A 260 -1.18 22.22 -3.32
C ILE A 260 -0.59 22.25 -4.75
N LEU A 261 0.38 21.39 -5.06
CA LEU A 261 1.10 21.34 -6.32
C LEU A 261 0.18 21.33 -7.56
N PRO A 262 -0.89 20.50 -7.68
CA PRO A 262 -1.74 20.51 -8.87
C PRO A 262 -2.35 21.89 -9.14
N ARG A 263 -2.74 22.58 -8.07
CA ARG A 263 -3.33 23.94 -8.19
C ARG A 263 -2.29 24.96 -8.62
N VAL A 264 -1.08 24.90 -8.05
CA VAL A 264 0.02 25.80 -8.45
C VAL A 264 0.37 25.58 -9.91
N LEU A 265 0.54 24.33 -10.35
CA LEU A 265 0.87 24.01 -11.73
C LEU A 265 -0.24 24.44 -12.72
N ALA A 266 -1.50 24.23 -12.36
CA ALA A 266 -2.63 24.67 -13.18
C ALA A 266 -2.66 26.21 -13.33
N LEU A 267 -2.46 26.95 -12.24
CA LEU A 267 -2.39 28.42 -12.26
C LEU A 267 -1.18 28.93 -13.06
N THR A 268 -0.03 28.27 -12.91
CA THR A 268 1.19 28.59 -13.67
C THR A 268 0.94 28.40 -15.16
N LYS A 269 0.36 27.27 -15.56
CA LYS A 269 0.03 26.98 -16.95
C LYS A 269 -0.97 27.98 -17.52
N PHE A 270 -1.99 28.34 -16.74
CA PHE A 270 -3.00 29.31 -17.16
C PHE A 270 -2.42 30.72 -17.40
N LYS A 271 -1.52 31.18 -16.50
CA LYS A 271 -0.96 32.53 -16.57
C LYS A 271 0.20 32.67 -17.57
N SER A 272 1.11 31.69 -17.63
CA SER A 272 2.36 31.78 -18.39
C SER A 272 2.44 30.84 -19.58
N GLN A 273 1.43 29.97 -19.77
CA GLN A 273 1.39 28.90 -20.76
C GLN A 273 2.53 27.86 -20.66
N ARG A 274 3.57 28.14 -19.87
CA ARG A 274 4.72 27.26 -19.60
C ARG A 274 4.95 27.11 -18.10
N ILE A 275 5.18 25.88 -17.67
CA ILE A 275 5.56 25.58 -16.29
C ILE A 275 7.08 25.64 -16.22
N THR A 276 7.62 26.79 -15.81
CA THR A 276 9.05 27.01 -15.54
C THR A 276 9.26 27.24 -14.05
N LYS A 277 10.51 27.21 -13.59
CA LYS A 277 10.87 27.56 -12.20
C LYS A 277 10.35 28.99 -11.87
N ASP A 278 10.66 29.97 -12.72
CA ASP A 278 10.34 31.37 -12.45
C ASP A 278 8.85 31.65 -12.48
N SER A 279 8.09 31.08 -13.46
CA SER A 279 6.65 31.20 -13.49
C SER A 279 5.95 30.53 -12.31
N THR A 280 6.50 29.42 -11.82
CA THR A 280 6.02 28.74 -10.63
C THR A 280 6.31 29.56 -9.37
N LYS A 281 7.50 30.13 -9.25
CA LYS A 281 7.90 31.02 -8.16
C LYS A 281 6.97 32.20 -8.03
N GLN A 282 6.68 32.90 -9.14
CA GLN A 282 5.74 34.03 -9.17
C GLN A 282 4.32 33.68 -8.67
N ILE A 283 3.87 32.45 -8.88
CA ILE A 283 2.57 31.98 -8.35
C ILE A 283 2.69 31.75 -6.84
N LEU A 284 3.75 31.09 -6.39
CA LEU A 284 3.99 30.79 -4.97
C LEU A 284 4.13 32.07 -4.14
N GLU A 285 4.87 33.07 -4.62
CA GLU A 285 5.06 34.35 -3.95
C GLU A 285 3.77 35.16 -3.80
N LYS A 286 2.76 34.88 -4.62
CA LYS A 286 1.41 35.49 -4.54
C LYS A 286 0.44 34.71 -3.67
N MET A 287 0.90 33.68 -2.97
CA MET A 287 0.12 32.89 -2.03
C MET A 287 0.63 33.10 -0.58
N PRO A 288 0.69 34.35 -0.07
CA PRO A 288 1.38 34.68 1.17
C PRO A 288 0.78 33.98 2.40
N ASP A 289 -0.56 33.83 2.43
CA ASP A 289 -1.23 33.24 3.59
C ASP A 289 -0.92 31.76 3.76
N VAL A 290 -0.78 31.04 2.64
CA VAL A 290 -0.45 29.59 2.67
C VAL A 290 1.00 29.36 3.02
N MET A 291 1.89 30.25 2.60
CA MET A 291 3.33 30.11 2.84
C MET A 291 3.70 30.53 4.26
N ASN A 292 3.06 31.54 4.83
CA ASN A 292 3.28 31.98 6.22
C ASN A 292 2.77 30.97 7.26
N GLU A 293 1.80 30.13 6.90
CA GLU A 293 1.34 29.03 7.77
C GLU A 293 2.21 27.77 7.65
N ILE A 294 3.00 27.64 6.58
CA ILE A 294 3.83 26.46 6.28
C ILE A 294 5.29 26.67 6.73
N PHE A 295 5.75 27.90 6.83
CA PHE A 295 7.13 28.30 7.19
C PHE A 295 7.16 29.06 8.50
#